data_c0e8807d13548fe74a96ac11b666fd61
#
_entry.id   c0e8807d13548fe74a96ac11b666fd61
#
_cell.length_a   1.000
_cell.length_b   1.000
_cell.length_c   1.000
_cell.angle_alpha   90.00
_cell.angle_beta   90.00
_cell.angle_gamma   90.00
#
_symmetry.space_group_name_H-M   'P 1'
#
loop_
_entity.id
_entity.type
_entity.pdbx_description
1 polymer ?
#
loop_
_entity_poly.entity_id
_entity_poly.type
_entity_poly.pdbx_seq_one_letter_code
_entity_poly.pdbx_strand_id
1 'polypeptide(L)'
;MKSHAGKTADPSMPDGAPALPRESVLPREYVTLLNSEFELCWAGGDRLLDEICRYAMAPGGKLLRPILLLESAVAAGGRAADVLPAAVGTECGHVASLVHDDIIDGDDTRRGRPAVHRAHGRDNAIIAGDALIFFLFRCLADCRATGVGDDRIVSALRVVAQAGYDMCHGQSLEAEVCGDLSCDAETYLEMIRLKTAAFFRAACQSGAILGGGSAEAVRVLGAYGDHLGAAFQIHDDLLAYDSTPEQTGKSAVSDIRNRRLTLPVILAYETGSAADRRTLEDVLHGVQNDTIDEDAAFRAVHRVLERTGALEASRGRARWHSSRAREQLAVLPSSPSADRLAHVARLAVTRDR
;
A
#
# COMPACT_ATOMS: atom_id res chain seq x y z
N MET A 1 54.30 -24.41 25.53
CA MET A 1 52.92 -24.79 25.84
C MET A 1 52.04 -23.65 25.39
N LYS A 2 51.35 -23.79 24.28
CA LYS A 2 50.50 -22.76 23.64
C LYS A 2 49.05 -23.12 23.91
N SER A 3 48.32 -22.27 24.60
CA SER A 3 46.87 -22.39 24.85
C SER A 3 46.11 -21.79 23.68
N HIS A 4 45.30 -22.61 23.01
CA HIS A 4 44.32 -22.16 22.03
C HIS A 4 43.02 -21.80 22.75
N ALA A 5 42.62 -20.53 22.66
CA ALA A 5 41.28 -20.10 23.00
C ALA A 5 40.38 -20.23 21.77
N GLY A 6 39.40 -21.14 21.83
CA GLY A 6 38.39 -21.31 20.81
C GLY A 6 37.34 -20.19 20.93
N LYS A 7 37.08 -19.53 19.82
CA LYS A 7 35.88 -18.66 19.65
C LYS A 7 34.70 -19.57 19.33
N THR A 8 33.73 -19.62 20.22
CA THR A 8 32.41 -20.18 19.97
C THR A 8 31.61 -19.16 19.13
N ALA A 9 31.23 -19.58 17.94
CA ALA A 9 30.26 -18.88 17.10
C ALA A 9 28.85 -19.10 17.67
N ASP A 10 28.10 -18.04 17.80
CA ASP A 10 26.66 -18.04 18.14
C ASP A 10 25.85 -18.36 16.85
N PRO A 11 25.03 -19.41 16.82
CA PRO A 11 24.24 -19.77 15.64
C PRO A 11 22.78 -19.37 15.83
N SER A 12 22.43 -18.09 15.66
CA SER A 12 21.02 -17.74 15.58
C SER A 12 20.77 -16.35 15.00
N MET A 13 20.93 -16.22 13.68
CA MET A 13 20.17 -15.23 12.88
C MET A 13 19.94 -15.86 11.49
N PRO A 14 18.72 -15.98 11.00
CA PRO A 14 18.50 -16.38 9.62
C PRO A 14 18.93 -15.27 8.67
N ASP A 15 19.93 -15.55 7.84
CA ASP A 15 20.29 -14.76 6.67
C ASP A 15 19.08 -14.66 5.73
N GLY A 16 18.57 -13.46 5.51
CA GLY A 16 17.52 -13.25 4.53
C GLY A 16 16.57 -12.06 4.74
N ALA A 17 16.79 -11.20 5.72
CA ALA A 17 16.03 -9.95 5.77
C ALA A 17 16.48 -9.03 4.61
N PRO A 18 15.55 -8.54 3.73
CA PRO A 18 15.91 -7.63 2.65
C PRO A 18 16.52 -6.37 3.26
N ALA A 19 17.76 -6.06 2.86
CA ALA A 19 18.44 -4.84 3.26
C ALA A 19 17.59 -3.64 2.87
N LEU A 20 17.15 -2.86 3.86
CA LEU A 20 16.52 -1.57 3.62
C LEU A 20 17.47 -0.68 2.82
N PRO A 21 16.97 0.15 1.86
CA PRO A 21 17.81 1.09 1.12
C PRO A 21 18.65 1.94 2.08
N ARG A 22 19.89 2.27 1.68
CA ARG A 22 20.93 2.88 2.52
C ARG A 22 20.61 4.25 3.13
N GLU A 23 19.43 4.81 2.88
CA GLU A 23 18.86 5.95 3.61
C GLU A 23 17.39 5.65 3.92
N SER A 24 17.10 5.13 5.12
CA SER A 24 15.73 5.00 5.56
C SER A 24 15.16 6.39 5.82
N VAL A 25 14.37 6.88 4.89
CA VAL A 25 13.65 8.15 4.93
C VAL A 25 12.70 8.23 6.12
N LEU A 26 12.26 7.08 6.58
CA LEU A 26 11.34 6.93 7.69
C LEU A 26 12.13 6.83 8.98
N PRO A 27 11.71 7.54 10.05
CA PRO A 27 12.39 7.50 11.34
C PRO A 27 12.48 6.05 11.85
N ARG A 28 13.70 5.53 12.00
CA ARG A 28 13.93 4.17 12.53
C ARG A 28 13.23 3.94 13.87
N GLU A 29 13.13 5.00 14.65
CA GLU A 29 12.43 5.04 15.94
C GLU A 29 10.96 4.63 15.79
N TYR A 30 10.24 5.14 14.78
CA TYR A 30 8.84 4.78 14.53
C TYR A 30 8.70 3.32 14.07
N VAL A 31 9.60 2.85 13.23
CA VAL A 31 9.60 1.44 12.79
C VAL A 31 9.80 0.50 13.96
N THR A 32 10.77 0.80 14.84
CA THR A 32 11.05 0.02 16.05
C THR A 32 9.85 0.05 17.00
N LEU A 33 9.30 1.24 17.25
CA LEU A 33 8.16 1.42 18.15
C LEU A 33 6.93 0.65 17.64
N LEU A 34 6.57 0.78 16.35
CA LEU A 34 5.43 0.09 15.76
C LEU A 34 5.60 -1.44 15.82
N ASN A 35 6.80 -1.96 15.52
CA ASN A 35 7.05 -3.39 15.61
C ASN A 35 6.89 -3.91 17.05
N SER A 36 7.37 -3.18 18.05
CA SER A 36 7.17 -3.55 19.45
C SER A 36 5.68 -3.55 19.83
N GLU A 37 4.91 -2.56 19.37
CA GLU A 37 3.47 -2.51 19.61
C GLU A 37 2.73 -3.69 18.92
N PHE A 38 3.11 -4.05 17.70
CA PHE A 38 2.52 -5.21 17.02
C PHE A 38 2.78 -6.51 17.79
N GLU A 39 3.97 -6.71 18.36
CA GLU A 39 4.26 -7.88 19.19
C GLU A 39 3.38 -7.89 20.45
N LEU A 40 3.14 -6.74 21.06
CA LEU A 40 2.30 -6.61 22.26
C LEU A 40 0.82 -6.84 21.98
N CYS A 41 0.31 -6.48 20.79
CA CYS A 41 -1.11 -6.60 20.44
C CYS A 41 -1.66 -8.03 20.60
N TRP A 42 -0.84 -9.03 20.34
CA TRP A 42 -1.22 -10.45 20.45
C TRP A 42 -0.34 -11.23 21.41
N ALA A 43 0.42 -10.55 22.29
CA ALA A 43 1.22 -11.18 23.32
C ALA A 43 0.30 -11.96 24.30
N GLY A 44 0.58 -13.25 24.45
CA GLY A 44 -0.21 -14.12 25.35
C GLY A 44 -1.55 -14.62 24.79
N GLY A 45 -1.92 -14.25 23.56
CA GLY A 45 -3.03 -14.87 22.84
C GLY A 45 -2.68 -16.31 22.45
N ASP A 46 -3.49 -17.28 22.89
CA ASP A 46 -3.31 -18.72 22.68
C ASP A 46 -4.35 -19.32 21.73
N ARG A 47 -5.28 -18.50 21.23
CA ARG A 47 -6.33 -18.93 20.30
C ARG A 47 -5.81 -18.93 18.85
N LEU A 48 -6.37 -19.82 18.04
CA LEU A 48 -6.04 -19.92 16.61
C LEU A 48 -6.15 -18.58 15.89
N LEU A 49 -7.15 -17.75 16.18
CA LEU A 49 -7.31 -16.43 15.55
C LEU A 49 -6.14 -15.49 15.89
N ASP A 50 -5.65 -15.51 17.13
CA ASP A 50 -4.50 -14.68 17.54
C ASP A 50 -3.22 -15.10 16.81
N GLU A 51 -3.04 -16.43 16.59
CA GLU A 51 -1.93 -16.97 15.80
C GLU A 51 -2.01 -16.50 14.35
N ILE A 52 -3.21 -16.56 13.74
CA ILE A 52 -3.41 -16.14 12.35
C ILE A 52 -3.20 -14.63 12.18
N CYS A 53 -3.70 -13.81 13.11
CA CYS A 53 -3.46 -12.37 13.11
C CYS A 53 -1.95 -12.04 13.23
N ARG A 54 -1.23 -12.72 14.14
CA ARG A 54 0.25 -12.60 14.22
C ARG A 54 0.93 -13.00 12.91
N TYR A 55 0.47 -14.08 12.28
CA TYR A 55 0.99 -14.51 11.01
C TYR A 55 0.77 -13.44 9.92
N ALA A 56 -0.43 -12.86 9.84
CA ALA A 56 -0.75 -11.81 8.88
C ALA A 56 0.08 -10.54 9.10
N MET A 57 0.25 -10.14 10.37
CA MET A 57 0.99 -8.95 10.78
C MET A 57 2.51 -9.12 10.81
N ALA A 58 3.03 -10.31 10.48
CA ALA A 58 4.46 -10.59 10.55
C ALA A 58 5.31 -9.56 9.76
N PRO A 59 6.50 -9.20 10.26
CA PRO A 59 7.36 -8.16 9.71
C PRO A 59 7.65 -8.34 8.21
N GLY A 60 7.79 -7.23 7.49
CA GLY A 60 8.12 -7.22 6.05
C GLY A 60 7.40 -6.10 5.27
N GLY A 61 6.48 -5.37 5.90
CA GLY A 61 5.87 -4.17 5.34
C GLY A 61 6.74 -2.92 5.51
N LYS A 62 6.54 -1.94 4.64
CA LYS A 62 7.23 -0.64 4.70
C LYS A 62 6.65 0.27 5.80
N LEU A 63 5.58 -0.13 6.49
CA LEU A 63 4.87 0.63 7.54
C LEU A 63 4.53 2.07 7.11
N LEU A 64 4.27 2.26 5.82
CA LEU A 64 4.13 3.61 5.26
C LEU A 64 2.90 4.33 5.83
N ARG A 65 1.74 3.66 5.87
CA ARG A 65 0.50 4.27 6.35
C ARG A 65 0.53 4.65 7.84
N PRO A 66 0.97 3.77 8.76
CA PRO A 66 1.13 4.17 10.17
C PRO A 66 2.11 5.32 10.35
N ILE A 67 3.21 5.36 9.63
CA ILE A 67 4.18 6.44 9.71
C ILE A 67 3.60 7.75 9.16
N LEU A 68 2.84 7.70 8.06
CA LEU A 68 2.12 8.86 7.55
C LEU A 68 1.13 9.43 8.57
N LEU A 69 0.44 8.58 9.31
CA LEU A 69 -0.45 9.00 10.39
C LEU A 69 0.33 9.73 11.49
N LEU A 70 1.44 9.14 11.97
CA LEU A 70 2.29 9.72 13.00
C LEU A 70 2.87 11.08 12.57
N GLU A 71 3.43 11.15 11.36
CA GLU A 71 4.02 12.37 10.82
C GLU A 71 2.97 13.46 10.57
N SER A 72 1.78 13.08 10.13
CA SER A 72 0.66 14.03 9.95
C SER A 72 0.18 14.58 11.28
N ALA A 73 0.14 13.78 12.34
CA ALA A 73 -0.19 14.25 13.68
C ALA A 73 0.83 15.27 14.17
N VAL A 74 2.12 14.99 14.01
CA VAL A 74 3.19 15.90 14.42
C VAL A 74 3.23 17.17 13.57
N ALA A 75 3.06 17.06 12.26
CA ALA A 75 2.99 18.21 11.35
C ALA A 75 1.77 19.12 11.65
N ALA A 76 0.70 18.57 12.22
CA ALA A 76 -0.47 19.30 12.68
C ALA A 76 -0.35 19.87 14.11
N GLY A 77 0.80 19.69 14.79
CA GLY A 77 1.09 20.22 16.13
C GLY A 77 0.85 19.25 17.29
N GLY A 78 0.46 18.00 17.01
CA GLY A 78 0.26 16.94 17.99
C GLY A 78 1.55 16.19 18.34
N ARG A 79 1.41 15.12 19.12
CA ARG A 79 2.51 14.23 19.52
C ARG A 79 2.29 12.84 18.95
N ALA A 80 3.33 12.23 18.39
CA ALA A 80 3.28 10.88 17.84
C ALA A 80 2.81 9.83 18.87
N ALA A 81 3.26 9.97 20.13
CA ALA A 81 2.88 9.06 21.22
C ALA A 81 1.37 9.03 21.48
N ASP A 82 0.68 10.17 21.33
CA ASP A 82 -0.75 10.28 21.61
C ASP A 82 -1.61 9.56 20.56
N VAL A 83 -1.08 9.36 19.36
CA VAL A 83 -1.79 8.74 18.25
C VAL A 83 -1.22 7.36 17.84
N LEU A 84 -0.28 6.84 18.64
CA LEU A 84 0.37 5.55 18.37
C LEU A 84 -0.63 4.39 18.26
N PRO A 85 -1.67 4.26 19.12
CA PRO A 85 -2.67 3.22 18.94
C PRO A 85 -3.36 3.29 17.57
N ALA A 86 -3.72 4.50 17.11
CA ALA A 86 -4.33 4.68 15.79
C ALA A 86 -3.38 4.29 14.64
N ALA A 87 -2.07 4.55 14.78
CA ALA A 87 -1.08 4.13 13.80
C ALA A 87 -0.99 2.59 13.71
N VAL A 88 -1.00 1.89 14.86
CA VAL A 88 -1.07 0.43 14.94
C VAL A 88 -2.33 -0.07 14.22
N GLY A 89 -3.49 0.49 14.55
CA GLY A 89 -4.75 0.15 13.92
C GLY A 89 -4.75 0.36 12.40
N THR A 90 -4.12 1.43 11.94
CA THR A 90 -4.00 1.73 10.50
C THR A 90 -3.23 0.63 9.75
N GLU A 91 -2.16 0.07 10.32
CA GLU A 91 -1.49 -1.07 9.69
C GLU A 91 -2.36 -2.32 9.73
N CYS A 92 -3.09 -2.57 10.84
CA CYS A 92 -4.04 -3.68 10.91
C CYS A 92 -5.09 -3.61 9.80
N GLY A 93 -5.69 -2.44 9.55
CA GLY A 93 -6.63 -2.24 8.45
C GLY A 93 -6.00 -2.45 7.08
N HIS A 94 -4.76 -2.01 6.88
CA HIS A 94 -4.03 -2.28 5.65
C HIS A 94 -3.75 -3.77 5.46
N VAL A 95 -3.29 -4.47 6.49
CA VAL A 95 -3.02 -5.91 6.40
C VAL A 95 -4.32 -6.69 6.18
N ALA A 96 -5.44 -6.28 6.80
CA ALA A 96 -6.76 -6.84 6.53
C ALA A 96 -7.13 -6.79 5.04
N SER A 97 -6.94 -5.62 4.40
CA SER A 97 -7.20 -5.49 2.96
C SER A 97 -6.32 -6.43 2.13
N LEU A 98 -5.04 -6.58 2.48
CA LEU A 98 -4.14 -7.51 1.78
C LEU A 98 -4.56 -8.98 1.95
N VAL A 99 -5.05 -9.37 3.14
CA VAL A 99 -5.55 -10.74 3.38
C VAL A 99 -6.77 -11.04 2.52
N HIS A 100 -7.70 -10.08 2.40
CA HIS A 100 -8.88 -10.23 1.55
C HIS A 100 -8.52 -10.18 0.07
N ASP A 101 -7.63 -9.28 -0.34
CA ASP A 101 -7.15 -9.18 -1.72
C ASP A 101 -6.48 -10.49 -2.18
N ASP A 102 -5.61 -11.10 -1.36
CA ASP A 102 -4.98 -12.39 -1.68
C ASP A 102 -6.00 -13.52 -1.96
N ILE A 103 -7.17 -13.47 -1.32
CA ILE A 103 -8.27 -14.42 -1.56
C ILE A 103 -8.98 -14.12 -2.88
N ILE A 104 -9.26 -12.84 -3.14
CA ILE A 104 -9.96 -12.37 -4.34
C ILE A 104 -9.11 -12.63 -5.58
N ASP A 105 -7.80 -12.36 -5.47
CA ASP A 105 -6.83 -12.47 -6.57
C ASP A 105 -6.32 -13.90 -6.77
N GLY A 106 -6.53 -14.79 -5.79
CA GLY A 106 -5.99 -16.15 -5.80
C GLY A 106 -4.47 -16.19 -5.64
N ASP A 107 -3.86 -15.19 -5.00
CA ASP A 107 -2.43 -15.09 -4.82
C ASP A 107 -1.93 -16.08 -3.76
N ASP A 108 -1.05 -17.01 -4.14
CA ASP A 108 -0.54 -18.07 -3.26
C ASP A 108 0.48 -17.57 -2.24
N THR A 109 1.13 -16.47 -2.52
CA THR A 109 2.25 -15.96 -1.71
C THR A 109 2.18 -14.45 -1.50
N ARG A 110 2.51 -14.00 -0.28
CA ARG A 110 2.63 -12.60 0.11
C ARG A 110 3.96 -12.36 0.83
N ARG A 111 4.77 -11.40 0.36
CA ARG A 111 6.09 -11.07 0.97
C ARG A 111 7.00 -12.29 1.12
N GLY A 112 7.02 -13.19 0.12
CA GLY A 112 7.86 -14.39 0.10
C GLY A 112 7.38 -15.52 1.02
N ARG A 113 6.20 -15.42 1.63
CA ARG A 113 5.57 -16.44 2.47
C ARG A 113 4.24 -16.88 1.87
N PRO A 114 3.69 -18.07 2.21
CA PRO A 114 2.33 -18.43 1.84
C PRO A 114 1.33 -17.35 2.27
N ALA A 115 0.40 -17.00 1.40
CA ALA A 115 -0.72 -16.12 1.77
C ALA A 115 -1.53 -16.73 2.91
N VAL A 116 -2.22 -15.90 3.72
CA VAL A 116 -2.94 -16.37 4.92
C VAL A 116 -3.93 -17.48 4.58
N HIS A 117 -4.66 -17.36 3.48
CA HIS A 117 -5.63 -18.37 3.05
C HIS A 117 -4.97 -19.69 2.61
N ARG A 118 -3.71 -19.66 2.18
CA ARG A 118 -2.92 -20.87 1.87
C ARG A 118 -2.35 -21.53 3.12
N ALA A 119 -1.93 -20.72 4.10
CA ALA A 119 -1.35 -21.23 5.34
C ALA A 119 -2.41 -21.75 6.33
N HIS A 120 -3.56 -21.08 6.44
CA HIS A 120 -4.56 -21.31 7.50
C HIS A 120 -5.97 -21.63 6.97
N GLY A 121 -6.16 -21.72 5.67
CA GLY A 121 -7.45 -21.94 5.03
C GLY A 121 -8.25 -20.65 4.79
N ARG A 122 -9.13 -20.70 3.77
CA ARG A 122 -9.89 -19.56 3.28
C ARG A 122 -10.80 -18.93 4.35
N ASP A 123 -11.56 -19.77 5.07
CA ASP A 123 -12.51 -19.28 6.06
C ASP A 123 -11.80 -18.56 7.21
N ASN A 124 -10.70 -19.12 7.69
CA ASN A 124 -9.88 -18.51 8.73
C ASN A 124 -9.23 -17.19 8.25
N ALA A 125 -8.84 -17.09 6.99
CA ALA A 125 -8.28 -15.85 6.44
C ALA A 125 -9.34 -14.75 6.38
N ILE A 126 -10.57 -15.05 5.96
CA ILE A 126 -11.69 -14.09 5.98
C ILE A 126 -11.91 -13.59 7.40
N ILE A 127 -12.05 -14.51 8.38
CA ILE A 127 -12.27 -14.16 9.78
C ILE A 127 -11.11 -13.31 10.35
N ALA A 128 -9.87 -13.64 9.99
CA ALA A 128 -8.71 -12.87 10.45
C ALA A 128 -8.69 -11.45 9.85
N GLY A 129 -9.04 -11.30 8.56
CA GLY A 129 -9.19 -9.98 7.94
C GLY A 129 -10.25 -9.14 8.65
N ASP A 130 -11.42 -9.72 8.92
CA ASP A 130 -12.50 -9.04 9.67
C ASP A 130 -12.04 -8.67 11.09
N ALA A 131 -11.35 -9.58 11.79
CA ALA A 131 -10.83 -9.31 13.13
C ALA A 131 -9.84 -8.14 13.14
N LEU A 132 -8.96 -8.04 12.14
CA LEU A 132 -8.02 -6.91 11.98
C LEU A 132 -8.74 -5.60 11.69
N ILE A 133 -9.86 -5.61 10.95
CA ILE A 133 -10.71 -4.42 10.74
C ILE A 133 -11.32 -3.97 12.07
N PHE A 134 -11.90 -4.87 12.85
CA PHE A 134 -12.45 -4.51 14.18
C PHE A 134 -11.35 -4.05 15.13
N PHE A 135 -10.16 -4.64 15.05
CA PHE A 135 -9.01 -4.21 15.84
C PHE A 135 -8.57 -2.78 15.49
N LEU A 136 -8.61 -2.38 14.22
CA LEU A 136 -8.39 -0.99 13.80
C LEU A 136 -9.31 -0.01 14.55
N PHE A 137 -10.62 -0.29 14.60
CA PHE A 137 -11.56 0.58 15.29
C PHE A 137 -11.31 0.64 16.80
N ARG A 138 -10.94 -0.50 17.42
CA ARG A 138 -10.53 -0.53 18.82
C ARG A 138 -9.30 0.34 19.06
N CYS A 139 -8.27 0.23 18.26
CA CYS A 139 -7.06 1.04 18.36
C CYS A 139 -7.34 2.56 18.24
N LEU A 140 -8.26 2.95 17.38
CA LEU A 140 -8.71 4.35 17.29
C LEU A 140 -9.37 4.81 18.60
N ALA A 141 -10.23 3.98 19.19
CA ALA A 141 -10.86 4.29 20.48
C ALA A 141 -9.85 4.33 21.63
N ASP A 142 -8.82 3.48 21.59
CA ASP A 142 -7.77 3.39 22.60
C ASP A 142 -6.90 4.68 22.67
N CYS A 143 -6.94 5.54 21.65
CA CYS A 143 -6.32 6.88 21.71
C CYS A 143 -6.89 7.76 22.84
N ARG A 144 -8.06 7.40 23.41
CA ARG A 144 -8.60 8.05 24.61
C ARG A 144 -7.66 7.88 25.81
N ALA A 145 -7.06 6.70 25.95
CA ALA A 145 -6.12 6.43 27.07
C ALA A 145 -4.84 7.27 26.98
N THR A 146 -4.49 7.77 25.80
CA THR A 146 -3.34 8.67 25.57
C THR A 146 -3.68 10.15 25.72
N GLY A 147 -4.95 10.47 26.01
CA GLY A 147 -5.43 11.84 26.25
C GLY A 147 -6.07 12.54 25.06
N VAL A 148 -6.33 11.82 23.96
CA VAL A 148 -7.07 12.36 22.81
C VAL A 148 -8.56 12.52 23.16
N GLY A 149 -9.15 13.67 22.84
CA GLY A 149 -10.57 13.95 23.10
C GLY A 149 -11.53 13.12 22.26
N ASP A 150 -12.68 12.77 22.83
CA ASP A 150 -13.69 11.90 22.17
C ASP A 150 -14.20 12.48 20.84
N ASP A 151 -14.31 13.80 20.72
CA ASP A 151 -14.70 14.49 19.49
C ASP A 151 -13.73 14.23 18.32
N ARG A 152 -12.42 14.22 18.62
CA ARG A 152 -11.38 13.90 17.63
C ARG A 152 -11.40 12.42 17.28
N ILE A 153 -11.59 11.55 18.26
CA ILE A 153 -11.70 10.10 18.03
C ILE A 153 -12.91 9.80 17.13
N VAL A 154 -14.07 10.36 17.41
CA VAL A 154 -15.28 10.18 16.58
C VAL A 154 -15.05 10.71 15.16
N SER A 155 -14.36 11.84 15.03
CA SER A 155 -14.04 12.41 13.71
C SER A 155 -13.08 11.50 12.92
N ALA A 156 -12.04 10.95 13.57
CA ALA A 156 -11.12 9.99 12.94
C ALA A 156 -11.82 8.68 12.57
N LEU A 157 -12.68 8.15 13.44
CA LEU A 157 -13.50 6.96 13.16
C LEU A 157 -14.33 7.13 11.89
N ARG A 158 -14.99 8.31 11.72
CA ARG A 158 -15.78 8.61 10.51
C ARG A 158 -14.91 8.63 9.25
N VAL A 159 -13.74 9.24 9.31
CA VAL A 159 -12.79 9.31 8.18
C VAL A 159 -12.33 7.89 7.79
N VAL A 160 -11.96 7.07 8.77
CA VAL A 160 -11.48 5.71 8.51
C VAL A 160 -12.61 4.79 8.00
N ALA A 161 -13.81 4.91 8.58
CA ALA A 161 -14.97 4.15 8.12
C ALA A 161 -15.35 4.49 6.68
N GLN A 162 -15.33 5.80 6.33
CA GLN A 162 -15.59 6.24 4.95
C GLN A 162 -14.51 5.69 3.99
N ALA A 163 -13.24 5.72 4.38
CA ALA A 163 -12.17 5.18 3.55
C ALA A 163 -12.31 3.66 3.34
N GLY A 164 -12.71 2.91 4.36
CA GLY A 164 -13.02 1.48 4.21
C GLY A 164 -14.16 1.23 3.23
N TYR A 165 -15.22 2.04 3.31
CA TYR A 165 -16.34 1.98 2.38
C TYR A 165 -15.92 2.34 0.95
N ASP A 166 -15.11 3.41 0.78
CA ASP A 166 -14.53 3.80 -0.51
C ASP A 166 -13.69 2.67 -1.11
N MET A 167 -12.86 1.98 -0.28
CA MET A 167 -12.03 0.85 -0.72
C MET A 167 -12.89 -0.31 -1.27
N CYS A 168 -14.01 -0.63 -0.63
CA CYS A 168 -14.95 -1.64 -1.13
C CYS A 168 -15.52 -1.25 -2.50
N HIS A 169 -15.89 0.03 -2.68
CA HIS A 169 -16.33 0.54 -3.98
C HIS A 169 -15.23 0.47 -5.04
N GLY A 170 -13.98 0.82 -4.67
CA GLY A 170 -12.85 0.73 -5.58
C GLY A 170 -12.57 -0.71 -6.02
N GLN A 171 -12.70 -1.68 -5.10
CA GLN A 171 -12.58 -3.11 -5.43
C GLN A 171 -13.71 -3.61 -6.34
N SER A 172 -14.96 -3.13 -6.11
CA SER A 172 -16.09 -3.45 -6.98
C SER A 172 -15.88 -2.88 -8.38
N LEU A 173 -15.45 -1.62 -8.48
CA LEU A 173 -15.17 -0.96 -9.76
C LEU A 173 -14.04 -1.67 -10.53
N GLU A 174 -12.98 -2.10 -9.84
CA GLU A 174 -11.91 -2.90 -10.47
C GLU A 174 -12.46 -4.20 -11.09
N ALA A 175 -13.36 -4.88 -10.38
CA ALA A 175 -14.00 -6.10 -10.89
C ALA A 175 -14.92 -5.81 -12.09
N GLU A 176 -15.62 -4.68 -12.08
CA GLU A 176 -16.50 -4.25 -13.18
C GLU A 176 -15.73 -3.96 -14.48
N VAL A 177 -14.56 -3.29 -14.36
CA VAL A 177 -13.74 -2.91 -15.53
C VAL A 177 -12.69 -3.97 -15.90
N CYS A 178 -12.66 -5.10 -15.22
CA CYS A 178 -11.69 -6.16 -15.45
C CYS A 178 -11.75 -6.68 -16.90
N GLY A 179 -10.68 -6.45 -17.66
CA GLY A 179 -10.55 -6.85 -19.05
C GLY A 179 -11.41 -6.07 -20.06
N ASP A 180 -12.02 -4.98 -19.62
CA ASP A 180 -12.78 -4.08 -20.50
C ASP A 180 -11.88 -2.94 -21.02
N LEU A 181 -11.31 -3.11 -22.21
CA LEU A 181 -10.45 -2.10 -22.86
C LEU A 181 -11.18 -0.79 -23.21
N SER A 182 -12.50 -0.68 -23.00
CA SER A 182 -13.21 0.60 -23.08
C SER A 182 -13.06 1.46 -21.81
N CYS A 183 -12.48 0.90 -20.75
CA CYS A 183 -12.11 1.65 -19.54
C CYS A 183 -11.10 2.75 -19.90
N ASP A 184 -11.43 3.99 -19.57
CA ASP A 184 -10.59 5.15 -19.81
C ASP A 184 -9.70 5.50 -18.61
N ALA A 185 -8.74 6.40 -18.84
CA ALA A 185 -7.83 6.83 -17.80
C ALA A 185 -8.53 7.54 -16.61
N GLU A 186 -9.70 8.14 -16.82
CA GLU A 186 -10.47 8.80 -15.75
C GLU A 186 -11.10 7.76 -14.82
N THR A 187 -11.71 6.73 -15.37
CA THR A 187 -12.25 5.59 -14.63
C THR A 187 -11.17 4.86 -13.83
N TYR A 188 -10.00 4.64 -14.43
CA TYR A 188 -8.84 4.08 -13.72
C TYR A 188 -8.42 4.97 -12.53
N LEU A 189 -8.30 6.29 -12.74
CA LEU A 189 -7.91 7.22 -11.67
C LEU A 189 -8.95 7.24 -10.53
N GLU A 190 -10.23 7.15 -10.83
CA GLU A 190 -11.29 7.03 -9.82
C GLU A 190 -11.16 5.70 -9.06
N MET A 191 -10.93 4.59 -9.75
CA MET A 191 -10.73 3.28 -9.15
C MET A 191 -9.56 3.29 -8.15
N ILE A 192 -8.37 3.78 -8.54
CA ILE A 192 -7.23 3.83 -7.62
C ILE A 192 -7.41 4.87 -6.51
N ARG A 193 -8.16 5.94 -6.74
CA ARG A 193 -8.53 6.92 -5.71
C ARG A 193 -9.37 6.27 -4.63
N LEU A 194 -10.32 5.42 -5.01
CA LEU A 194 -11.17 4.69 -4.08
C LEU A 194 -10.42 3.52 -3.44
N LYS A 195 -9.81 2.64 -4.21
CA LYS A 195 -9.20 1.40 -3.72
C LYS A 195 -7.94 1.65 -2.90
N THR A 196 -7.06 2.53 -3.37
CA THR A 196 -5.73 2.73 -2.78
C THR A 196 -5.58 4.07 -2.06
N ALA A 197 -5.89 5.19 -2.73
CA ALA A 197 -5.61 6.51 -2.17
C ALA A 197 -6.52 6.87 -0.99
N ALA A 198 -7.74 6.34 -0.93
CA ALA A 198 -8.66 6.59 0.19
C ALA A 198 -8.04 6.26 1.55
N PHE A 199 -7.28 5.17 1.66
CA PHE A 199 -6.68 4.78 2.93
C PHE A 199 -5.40 5.56 3.25
N PHE A 200 -4.66 6.04 2.25
CA PHE A 200 -3.59 7.02 2.43
C PHE A 200 -4.15 8.36 2.94
N ARG A 201 -5.22 8.84 2.32
CA ARG A 201 -5.98 10.03 2.75
C ARG A 201 -6.42 9.89 4.19
N ALA A 202 -7.06 8.76 4.53
CA ALA A 202 -7.55 8.51 5.88
C ALA A 202 -6.44 8.49 6.93
N ALA A 203 -5.30 7.87 6.64
CA ALA A 203 -4.16 7.86 7.54
C ALA A 203 -3.67 9.29 7.84
N CYS A 204 -3.47 10.12 6.80
CA CYS A 204 -3.03 11.50 6.97
C CYS A 204 -4.07 12.38 7.67
N GLN A 205 -5.36 12.27 7.29
CA GLN A 205 -6.43 13.02 7.93
C GLN A 205 -6.63 12.64 9.40
N SER A 206 -6.64 11.33 9.69
CA SER A 206 -6.80 10.86 11.07
C SER A 206 -5.64 11.31 11.95
N GLY A 207 -4.40 11.25 11.42
CA GLY A 207 -3.24 11.80 12.13
C GLY A 207 -3.44 13.27 12.48
N ALA A 208 -3.83 14.10 11.51
CA ALA A 208 -4.09 15.52 11.73
C ALA A 208 -5.22 15.77 12.73
N ILE A 209 -6.33 15.05 12.63
CA ILE A 209 -7.49 15.17 13.53
C ILE A 209 -7.10 14.79 14.97
N LEU A 210 -6.51 13.61 15.16
CA LEU A 210 -6.13 13.11 16.47
C LEU A 210 -5.03 13.98 17.09
N GLY A 211 -4.09 14.48 16.27
CA GLY A 211 -3.07 15.45 16.69
C GLY A 211 -3.59 16.84 17.04
N GLY A 212 -4.88 17.12 16.80
CA GLY A 212 -5.52 18.41 17.13
C GLY A 212 -5.25 19.51 16.13
N GLY A 213 -4.94 19.15 14.90
CA GLY A 213 -4.74 20.10 13.81
C GLY A 213 -5.98 20.94 13.48
N SER A 214 -5.73 22.11 12.91
CA SER A 214 -6.80 22.97 12.39
C SER A 214 -7.56 22.30 11.25
N ALA A 215 -8.77 22.76 10.94
CA ALA A 215 -9.55 22.30 9.79
C ALA A 215 -8.75 22.40 8.48
N GLU A 216 -7.90 23.42 8.34
CA GLU A 216 -7.02 23.60 7.18
C GLU A 216 -5.93 22.54 7.15
N ALA A 217 -5.27 22.24 8.29
CA ALA A 217 -4.26 21.16 8.37
C ALA A 217 -4.87 19.81 8.01
N VAL A 218 -6.05 19.49 8.52
CA VAL A 218 -6.78 18.26 8.19
C VAL A 218 -7.09 18.17 6.69
N ARG A 219 -7.53 19.26 6.08
CA ARG A 219 -7.86 19.34 4.65
C ARG A 219 -6.61 19.12 3.79
N VAL A 220 -5.51 19.83 4.06
CA VAL A 220 -4.31 19.75 3.24
C VAL A 220 -3.58 18.42 3.41
N LEU A 221 -3.54 17.85 4.62
CA LEU A 221 -2.95 16.53 4.86
C LEU A 221 -3.80 15.43 4.23
N GLY A 222 -5.13 15.59 4.20
CA GLY A 222 -5.98 14.68 3.44
C GLY A 222 -5.69 14.73 1.93
N ALA A 223 -5.61 15.93 1.35
CA ALA A 223 -5.28 16.10 -0.06
C ALA A 223 -3.85 15.61 -0.40
N TYR A 224 -2.91 15.79 0.51
CA TYR A 224 -1.57 15.19 0.42
C TYR A 224 -1.65 13.66 0.32
N GLY A 225 -2.39 13.02 1.23
CA GLY A 225 -2.56 11.58 1.27
C GLY A 225 -3.24 11.03 0.01
N ASP A 226 -4.24 11.72 -0.51
CA ASP A 226 -4.96 11.35 -1.74
C ASP A 226 -4.01 11.34 -2.95
N HIS A 227 -3.26 12.43 -3.15
CA HIS A 227 -2.28 12.52 -4.21
C HIS A 227 -1.11 11.55 -4.03
N LEU A 228 -0.62 11.35 -2.80
CA LEU A 228 0.43 10.38 -2.52
C LEU A 228 -0.01 8.96 -2.87
N GLY A 229 -1.24 8.57 -2.48
CA GLY A 229 -1.78 7.25 -2.78
C GLY A 229 -1.93 6.99 -4.27
N ALA A 230 -2.40 7.99 -5.04
CA ALA A 230 -2.48 7.91 -6.49
C ALA A 230 -1.08 7.79 -7.14
N ALA A 231 -0.11 8.61 -6.72
CA ALA A 231 1.26 8.53 -7.20
C ALA A 231 1.88 7.15 -6.91
N PHE A 232 1.61 6.63 -5.71
CA PHE A 232 2.09 5.33 -5.25
C PHE A 232 1.55 4.20 -6.13
N GLN A 233 0.23 4.16 -6.39
CA GLN A 233 -0.40 3.11 -7.18
C GLN A 233 0.05 3.15 -8.64
N ILE A 234 0.03 4.33 -9.28
CA ILE A 234 0.50 4.46 -10.67
C ILE A 234 1.96 3.99 -10.80
N HIS A 235 2.79 4.29 -9.80
CA HIS A 235 4.19 3.85 -9.82
C HIS A 235 4.32 2.34 -9.58
N ASP A 236 3.51 1.75 -8.69
CA ASP A 236 3.48 0.29 -8.50
C ASP A 236 3.12 -0.44 -9.81
N ASP A 237 2.11 0.04 -10.51
CA ASP A 237 1.70 -0.51 -11.82
C ASP A 237 2.84 -0.40 -12.86
N LEU A 238 3.66 0.66 -12.81
CA LEU A 238 4.81 0.84 -13.69
C LEU A 238 5.97 -0.12 -13.36
N LEU A 239 6.24 -0.36 -12.07
CA LEU A 239 7.31 -1.28 -11.64
C LEU A 239 7.14 -2.66 -12.25
N ALA A 240 5.91 -3.05 -12.51
CA ALA A 240 5.57 -4.30 -13.18
C ALA A 240 6.19 -4.41 -14.59
N TYR A 241 6.35 -3.30 -15.29
CA TYR A 241 6.88 -3.25 -16.66
C TYR A 241 8.34 -2.76 -16.74
N ASP A 242 8.88 -2.16 -15.67
CA ASP A 242 10.25 -1.61 -15.65
C ASP A 242 11.34 -2.66 -15.34
N SER A 243 10.94 -3.86 -14.92
CA SER A 243 11.86 -4.93 -14.55
C SER A 243 11.98 -5.95 -15.68
N THR A 244 13.17 -6.56 -15.85
CA THR A 244 13.32 -7.69 -16.78
C THR A 244 12.53 -8.90 -16.27
N PRO A 245 12.09 -9.82 -17.15
CA PRO A 245 11.37 -11.04 -16.74
C PRO A 245 12.07 -11.84 -15.64
N GLU A 246 13.42 -11.80 -15.58
CA GLU A 246 14.22 -12.47 -14.55
C GLU A 246 14.19 -11.73 -13.20
N GLN A 247 13.82 -10.44 -13.18
CA GLN A 247 13.81 -9.59 -11.97
C GLN A 247 12.42 -9.40 -11.38
N THR A 248 11.35 -9.50 -12.19
CA THR A 248 9.98 -9.15 -11.79
C THR A 248 9.28 -10.20 -10.97
N GLY A 249 9.72 -11.42 -10.95
CA GLY A 249 9.09 -12.49 -10.15
C GLY A 249 7.63 -12.22 -9.78
N LYS A 250 6.72 -12.06 -10.73
CA LYS A 250 5.26 -12.21 -10.60
C LYS A 250 4.32 -11.00 -10.83
N SER A 251 4.67 -9.70 -10.68
CA SER A 251 3.60 -8.69 -10.64
C SER A 251 2.96 -8.36 -12.01
N ALA A 252 3.73 -8.10 -13.06
CA ALA A 252 3.15 -7.73 -14.37
C ALA A 252 2.47 -8.91 -15.07
N VAL A 253 3.05 -10.09 -14.91
CA VAL A 253 2.44 -11.33 -15.40
C VAL A 253 1.14 -11.61 -14.66
N SER A 254 1.07 -11.31 -13.35
CA SER A 254 -0.15 -11.45 -12.55
C SER A 254 -1.25 -10.48 -13.00
N ASP A 255 -0.93 -9.22 -13.28
CA ASP A 255 -1.93 -8.25 -13.74
C ASP A 255 -2.49 -8.64 -15.10
N ILE A 256 -1.64 -9.08 -16.03
CA ILE A 256 -2.07 -9.56 -17.34
C ILE A 256 -2.92 -10.82 -17.19
N ARG A 257 -2.48 -11.80 -16.38
CA ARG A 257 -3.24 -13.03 -16.10
C ARG A 257 -4.62 -12.74 -15.51
N ASN A 258 -4.68 -11.80 -14.57
CA ASN A 258 -5.92 -11.39 -13.92
C ASN A 258 -6.69 -10.35 -14.76
N ARG A 259 -6.20 -10.03 -15.96
CA ARG A 259 -6.81 -9.05 -16.89
C ARG A 259 -7.04 -7.68 -16.26
N ARG A 260 -6.19 -7.29 -15.30
CA ARG A 260 -6.23 -5.97 -14.68
C ARG A 260 -5.70 -4.93 -15.65
N LEU A 261 -6.50 -3.89 -15.86
CA LEU A 261 -6.11 -2.78 -16.72
C LEU A 261 -5.35 -1.74 -15.89
N THR A 262 -4.04 -1.71 -16.08
CA THR A 262 -3.17 -0.69 -15.49
C THR A 262 -3.12 0.56 -16.37
N LEU A 263 -2.77 1.71 -15.79
CA LEU A 263 -2.73 2.97 -16.54
C LEU A 263 -1.90 2.90 -17.84
N PRO A 264 -0.71 2.25 -17.87
CA PRO A 264 0.04 2.10 -19.11
C PRO A 264 -0.76 1.38 -20.21
N VAL A 265 -1.49 0.31 -19.88
CA VAL A 265 -2.29 -0.45 -20.85
C VAL A 265 -3.44 0.39 -21.39
N ILE A 266 -4.15 1.10 -20.52
CA ILE A 266 -5.24 2.00 -20.89
C ILE A 266 -4.74 3.09 -21.84
N LEU A 267 -3.67 3.81 -21.47
CA LEU A 267 -3.11 4.86 -22.31
C LEU A 267 -2.60 4.33 -23.66
N ALA A 268 -2.01 3.14 -23.67
CA ALA A 268 -1.58 2.49 -24.91
C ALA A 268 -2.75 2.14 -25.83
N TYR A 269 -3.88 1.70 -25.25
CA TYR A 269 -5.08 1.42 -26.02
C TYR A 269 -5.74 2.70 -26.56
N GLU A 270 -5.82 3.76 -25.76
CA GLU A 270 -6.37 5.06 -26.15
C GLU A 270 -5.59 5.69 -27.31
N THR A 271 -4.25 5.71 -27.21
CA THR A 271 -3.37 6.47 -28.12
C THR A 271 -2.76 5.63 -29.26
N GLY A 272 -2.82 4.30 -29.12
CA GLY A 272 -2.21 3.37 -30.06
C GLY A 272 -2.90 3.29 -31.42
N SER A 273 -2.18 2.77 -32.41
CA SER A 273 -2.72 2.46 -33.71
C SER A 273 -3.76 1.33 -33.67
N ALA A 274 -4.51 1.15 -34.76
CA ALA A 274 -5.44 0.01 -34.88
C ALA A 274 -4.73 -1.37 -34.76
N ALA A 275 -3.44 -1.45 -35.08
CA ALA A 275 -2.65 -2.67 -34.90
C ALA A 275 -2.28 -2.88 -33.43
N ASP A 276 -1.96 -1.80 -32.69
CA ASP A 276 -1.66 -1.83 -31.26
C ASP A 276 -2.89 -2.28 -30.45
N ARG A 277 -4.04 -1.69 -30.75
CA ARG A 277 -5.32 -2.06 -30.11
C ARG A 277 -5.64 -3.53 -30.31
N ARG A 278 -5.56 -4.02 -31.55
CA ARG A 278 -5.74 -5.45 -31.84
C ARG A 278 -4.79 -6.35 -31.07
N THR A 279 -3.52 -5.96 -30.95
CA THR A 279 -2.56 -6.74 -30.18
C THR A 279 -2.98 -6.85 -28.71
N LEU A 280 -3.45 -5.76 -28.08
CA LEU A 280 -3.94 -5.78 -26.70
C LEU A 280 -5.21 -6.60 -26.55
N GLU A 281 -6.16 -6.48 -27.50
CA GLU A 281 -7.38 -7.30 -27.57
C GLU A 281 -7.05 -8.79 -27.65
N ASP A 282 -6.17 -9.16 -28.59
CA ASP A 282 -5.74 -10.56 -28.81
C ASP A 282 -5.05 -11.15 -27.57
N VAL A 283 -4.23 -10.36 -26.86
CA VAL A 283 -3.58 -10.79 -25.61
C VAL A 283 -4.62 -11.05 -24.53
N LEU A 284 -5.56 -10.13 -24.29
CA LEU A 284 -6.58 -10.32 -23.25
C LEU A 284 -7.50 -11.50 -23.54
N HIS A 285 -7.87 -11.69 -24.82
CA HIS A 285 -8.61 -12.87 -25.25
C HIS A 285 -7.80 -14.16 -25.12
N GLY A 286 -6.51 -14.11 -25.48
CA GLY A 286 -5.62 -15.27 -25.40
C GLY A 286 -5.41 -15.72 -23.95
N VAL A 287 -5.24 -14.78 -23.02
CA VAL A 287 -5.14 -15.08 -21.59
C VAL A 287 -6.44 -15.64 -21.03
N GLN A 288 -7.59 -15.05 -21.40
CA GLN A 288 -8.89 -15.52 -20.94
C GLN A 288 -9.20 -16.98 -21.37
N ASN A 289 -8.69 -17.41 -22.52
CA ASN A 289 -8.96 -18.71 -23.10
C ASN A 289 -7.78 -19.69 -22.97
N ASP A 290 -6.74 -19.37 -22.18
CA ASP A 290 -5.51 -20.16 -22.02
C ASP A 290 -4.83 -20.51 -23.36
N THR A 291 -4.91 -19.60 -24.35
CA THR A 291 -4.34 -19.80 -25.70
C THR A 291 -3.03 -19.08 -25.93
N ILE A 292 -2.58 -18.27 -24.97
CA ILE A 292 -1.30 -17.55 -25.00
C ILE A 292 -0.52 -17.85 -23.74
N ASP A 293 0.78 -18.08 -23.89
CA ASP A 293 1.72 -18.16 -22.79
C ASP A 293 1.90 -16.79 -22.09
N GLU A 294 1.98 -16.79 -20.77
CA GLU A 294 2.06 -15.57 -19.96
C GLU A 294 3.27 -14.68 -20.33
N ASP A 295 4.44 -15.28 -20.60
CA ASP A 295 5.63 -14.55 -21.03
C ASP A 295 5.46 -13.95 -22.43
N ALA A 296 4.78 -14.65 -23.33
CA ALA A 296 4.49 -14.14 -24.67
C ALA A 296 3.48 -12.99 -24.60
N ALA A 297 2.47 -13.11 -23.75
CA ALA A 297 1.50 -12.05 -23.46
C ALA A 297 2.20 -10.79 -22.92
N PHE A 298 3.05 -10.95 -21.90
CA PHE A 298 3.83 -9.85 -21.33
C PHE A 298 4.69 -9.14 -22.39
N ARG A 299 5.46 -9.91 -23.19
CA ARG A 299 6.30 -9.33 -24.25
C ARG A 299 5.48 -8.60 -25.32
N ALA A 300 4.29 -9.09 -25.64
CA ALA A 300 3.41 -8.43 -26.62
C ALA A 300 2.89 -7.09 -26.07
N VAL A 301 2.39 -7.08 -24.84
CA VAL A 301 1.94 -5.85 -24.15
C VAL A 301 3.10 -4.87 -24.04
N HIS A 302 4.25 -5.26 -23.48
CA HIS A 302 5.40 -4.39 -23.27
C HIS A 302 5.84 -3.67 -24.54
N ARG A 303 5.93 -4.38 -25.68
CA ARG A 303 6.24 -3.76 -26.98
C ARG A 303 5.23 -2.70 -27.41
N VAL A 304 3.94 -2.90 -27.10
CA VAL A 304 2.92 -1.87 -27.39
C VAL A 304 3.12 -0.67 -26.48
N LEU A 305 3.36 -0.90 -25.17
CA LEU A 305 3.58 0.18 -24.18
C LEU A 305 4.78 1.06 -24.56
N GLU A 306 5.89 0.43 -24.98
CA GLU A 306 7.09 1.17 -25.43
C GLU A 306 6.81 1.99 -26.70
N ARG A 307 6.20 1.38 -27.72
CA ARG A 307 5.94 2.01 -29.01
C ARG A 307 4.97 3.19 -28.91
N THR A 308 3.97 3.10 -28.03
CA THR A 308 2.98 4.15 -27.80
C THR A 308 3.47 5.25 -26.86
N GLY A 309 4.58 5.04 -26.15
CA GLY A 309 5.07 5.96 -25.11
C GLY A 309 4.22 5.95 -23.83
N ALA A 310 3.33 4.97 -23.66
CA ALA A 310 2.40 4.90 -22.54
C ALA A 310 3.09 4.78 -21.18
N LEU A 311 4.26 4.11 -21.11
CA LEU A 311 5.06 4.04 -19.88
C LEU A 311 5.51 5.44 -19.42
N GLU A 312 6.05 6.26 -20.32
CA GLU A 312 6.50 7.62 -19.97
C GLU A 312 5.33 8.55 -19.66
N ALA A 313 4.21 8.42 -20.36
CA ALA A 313 2.99 9.14 -20.05
C ALA A 313 2.49 8.80 -18.63
N SER A 314 2.50 7.53 -18.24
CA SER A 314 2.13 7.06 -16.88
C SER A 314 3.12 7.57 -15.83
N ARG A 315 4.44 7.54 -16.09
CA ARG A 315 5.46 8.17 -15.22
C ARG A 315 5.20 9.66 -15.04
N GLY A 316 4.85 10.36 -16.11
CA GLY A 316 4.44 11.77 -16.06
C GLY A 316 3.27 12.01 -15.13
N ARG A 317 2.25 11.13 -15.16
CA ARG A 317 1.08 11.20 -14.28
C ARG A 317 1.44 10.95 -12.81
N ALA A 318 2.27 9.93 -12.54
CA ALA A 318 2.77 9.65 -11.18
C ALA A 318 3.55 10.85 -10.61
N ARG A 319 4.48 11.43 -11.39
CA ARG A 319 5.24 12.63 -11.01
C ARG A 319 4.34 13.84 -10.75
N TRP A 320 3.30 14.02 -11.54
CA TRP A 320 2.32 15.09 -11.34
C TRP A 320 1.63 14.95 -9.98
N HIS A 321 1.13 13.75 -9.65
CA HIS A 321 0.50 13.49 -8.35
C HIS A 321 1.51 13.69 -7.20
N SER A 322 2.75 13.22 -7.32
CA SER A 322 3.80 13.47 -6.32
C SER A 322 4.06 14.96 -6.10
N SER A 323 4.09 15.77 -7.18
CA SER A 323 4.24 17.23 -7.06
C SER A 323 3.05 17.86 -6.36
N ARG A 324 1.82 17.48 -6.74
CA ARG A 324 0.59 17.99 -6.13
C ARG A 324 0.51 17.64 -4.63
N ALA A 325 0.95 16.43 -4.25
CA ALA A 325 1.06 16.07 -2.83
C ALA A 325 1.98 17.04 -2.07
N ARG A 326 3.16 17.31 -2.59
CA ARG A 326 4.12 18.22 -1.96
C ARG A 326 3.61 19.67 -1.86
N GLU A 327 2.90 20.13 -2.88
CA GLU A 327 2.31 21.47 -2.91
C GLU A 327 1.29 21.67 -1.75
N GLN A 328 0.53 20.61 -1.38
CA GLN A 328 -0.38 20.69 -0.24
C GLN A 328 0.35 21.02 1.07
N LEU A 329 1.57 20.50 1.25
CA LEU A 329 2.33 20.71 2.49
C LEU A 329 2.84 22.15 2.66
N ALA A 330 2.90 22.95 1.59
CA ALA A 330 3.36 24.34 1.65
C ALA A 330 2.52 25.25 2.54
N VAL A 331 1.29 24.82 2.85
CA VAL A 331 0.35 25.55 3.76
C VAL A 331 0.68 25.30 5.24
N LEU A 332 1.38 24.18 5.54
CA LEU A 332 1.74 23.83 6.92
C LEU A 332 2.96 24.61 7.38
N PRO A 333 3.09 24.85 8.69
CA PRO A 333 4.33 25.37 9.25
C PRO A 333 5.51 24.48 8.89
N SER A 334 6.65 25.10 8.55
CA SER A 334 7.90 24.36 8.32
C SER A 334 8.27 23.53 9.55
N SER A 335 8.47 22.24 9.35
CA SER A 335 8.83 21.30 10.43
C SER A 335 9.52 20.06 9.86
N PRO A 336 10.34 19.35 10.67
CA PRO A 336 10.94 18.11 10.24
C PRO A 336 9.92 17.05 9.74
N SER A 337 8.70 17.03 10.29
CA SER A 337 7.62 16.14 9.85
C SER A 337 7.08 16.52 8.48
N ALA A 338 6.87 17.83 8.21
CA ALA A 338 6.47 18.30 6.88
C ALA A 338 7.56 17.98 5.83
N ASP A 339 8.84 18.12 6.18
CA ASP A 339 9.96 17.77 5.30
C ASP A 339 10.00 16.28 4.98
N ARG A 340 9.77 15.41 6.00
CA ARG A 340 9.70 13.95 5.81
C ARG A 340 8.50 13.55 4.94
N LEU A 341 7.31 14.14 5.16
CA LEU A 341 6.15 13.92 4.29
C LEU A 341 6.47 14.32 2.84
N ALA A 342 7.10 15.49 2.63
CA ALA A 342 7.51 15.93 1.29
C ALA A 342 8.52 14.96 0.65
N HIS A 343 9.42 14.38 1.46
CA HIS A 343 10.38 13.40 0.98
C HIS A 343 9.73 12.07 0.62
N VAL A 344 8.76 11.58 1.42
CA VAL A 344 7.96 10.38 1.08
C VAL A 344 7.27 10.53 -0.26
N ALA A 345 6.68 11.71 -0.54
CA ALA A 345 6.02 11.95 -1.83
C ALA A 345 7.01 11.89 -3.02
N ARG A 346 8.28 12.33 -2.85
CA ARG A 346 9.32 12.17 -3.87
C ARG A 346 9.65 10.70 -4.09
N LEU A 347 9.86 9.96 -3.03
CA LEU A 347 10.24 8.54 -3.10
C LEU A 347 9.13 7.67 -3.69
N ALA A 348 7.87 8.03 -3.53
CA ALA A 348 6.75 7.27 -4.08
C ALA A 348 6.87 7.04 -5.60
N VAL A 349 7.65 7.88 -6.32
CA VAL A 349 7.81 7.82 -7.78
C VAL A 349 9.26 7.60 -8.23
N THR A 350 10.19 7.34 -7.31
CA THR A 350 11.62 7.14 -7.62
C THR A 350 12.20 5.85 -7.06
N ARG A 351 11.39 5.06 -6.36
CA ARG A 351 11.82 3.78 -5.79
C ARG A 351 11.94 2.71 -6.88
N ASP A 352 12.96 1.88 -6.77
CA ASP A 352 13.18 0.74 -7.68
C ASP A 352 12.45 -0.54 -7.20
N ARG A 353 11.90 -0.52 -5.98
CA ARG A 353 11.11 -1.62 -5.36
C ARG A 353 10.25 -1.12 -4.19
#